data_c74fe7f7f5c95c17ac411eb3f09da9bf
#
_entry.id   c74fe7f7f5c95c17ac411eb3f09da9bf
#
_cell.length_a   1.000
_cell.length_b   1.000
_cell.length_c   1.000
_cell.angle_alpha   90.00
_cell.angle_beta   90.00
_cell.angle_gamma   90.00
#
_symmetry.space_group_name_H-M   'P 1'
#
loop_
_entity.id
_entity.type
_entity.pdbx_description
1 polymer ?
#
loop_
_entity_poly.entity_id
_entity_poly.type
_entity_poly.pdbx_seq_one_letter_code
_entity_poly.pdbx_strand_id
1 'polypeptide(L)'
;MMETMQPGGLNGSWAHSFEEDEGDVRVYRPRATFAFPPSRQGRETLDFRGPGQMVSGMPGPDDRQVHTDEGVTALGMNRFRLGDSRVIEVIESGPEVLKVRLA
;
A
#
# COMPACT_ATOMS: atom_id res chain seq x y z
N MET A 1 -13.19 -19.76 -7.23
CA MET A 1 -12.84 -19.57 -6.99
C MET A 1 -12.23 -19.11 -6.61
N MET A 2 -11.99 -18.87 -6.51
CA MET A 2 -11.44 -18.44 -6.12
C MET A 2 -10.66 -17.98 -5.87
N GLU A 3 -10.33 -17.60 -5.77
CA GLU A 3 -9.69 -17.09 -5.55
C GLU A 3 -8.85 -16.98 -5.13
N THR A 4 -8.58 -17.37 -5.57
CA THR A 4 -7.49 -17.30 -5.07
C THR A 4 -6.93 -16.17 -4.53
N MET A 5 -7.29 -15.90 -3.55
CA MET A 5 -6.84 -14.73 -2.87
C MET A 5 -5.40 -14.86 -2.46
N GLN A 6 -4.66 -13.83 -2.69
CA GLN A 6 -3.37 -13.72 -2.06
C GLN A 6 -3.56 -13.71 -0.56
N PRO A 7 -2.71 -14.35 0.19
CA PRO A 7 -2.74 -14.19 1.63
C PRO A 7 -2.67 -12.71 1.99
N GLY A 8 -3.63 -12.22 2.74
CA GLY A 8 -3.69 -10.83 3.11
C GLY A 8 -4.14 -9.88 2.03
N GLY A 9 -4.32 -10.36 0.80
CA GLY A 9 -4.85 -9.54 -0.25
C GLY A 9 -3.96 -8.42 -0.75
N LEU A 10 -2.64 -8.54 -0.57
CA LEU A 10 -1.74 -7.50 -1.05
C LEU A 10 -1.39 -7.74 -2.51
N ASN A 11 -2.03 -6.98 -3.39
CA ASN A 11 -1.71 -7.01 -4.82
C ASN A 11 -2.15 -5.70 -5.43
N GLY A 12 -1.66 -5.43 -6.65
CA GLY A 12 -2.05 -4.25 -7.40
C GLY A 12 -1.25 -3.02 -7.04
N SER A 13 -1.66 -1.90 -7.62
CA SER A 13 -0.98 -0.61 -7.45
C SER A 13 -1.88 0.35 -6.69
N TRP A 14 -1.34 0.93 -5.62
CA TRP A 14 -2.10 1.73 -4.69
C TRP A 14 -1.40 3.05 -4.43
N ALA A 15 -2.18 4.08 -4.12
CA ALA A 15 -1.64 5.36 -3.67
C ALA A 15 -2.32 5.76 -2.37
N HIS A 16 -1.58 6.42 -1.51
CA HIS A 16 -2.07 6.79 -0.19
C HIS A 16 -3.13 7.88 -0.29
N SER A 17 -4.33 7.55 0.13
CA SER A 17 -5.44 8.49 0.20
C SER A 17 -5.48 9.08 1.59
N PHE A 18 -4.51 9.95 1.88
CA PHE A 18 -4.31 10.42 3.25
C PHE A 18 -5.49 11.25 3.75
N GLU A 19 -6.29 11.78 2.86
CA GLU A 19 -7.51 12.51 3.26
C GLU A 19 -8.52 11.62 3.96
N GLU A 20 -8.41 10.30 3.74
CA GLU A 20 -9.35 9.34 4.33
C GLU A 20 -8.78 8.62 5.55
N ASP A 21 -7.55 8.93 5.95
CA ASP A 21 -6.94 8.27 7.11
C ASP A 21 -7.77 8.51 8.36
N GLU A 22 -7.83 7.49 9.21
CA GLU A 22 -8.56 7.58 10.47
C GLU A 22 -7.68 7.05 11.60
N GLY A 23 -7.27 7.94 12.49
CA GLY A 23 -6.40 7.56 13.59
C GLY A 23 -5.11 6.94 13.07
N ASP A 24 -4.82 5.72 13.47
CA ASP A 24 -3.63 5.02 13.02
C ASP A 24 -3.87 4.15 11.78
N VAL A 25 -5.07 4.22 11.21
CA VAL A 25 -5.42 3.45 10.01
C VAL A 25 -5.15 4.30 8.78
N ARG A 26 -4.33 3.78 7.87
CA ARG A 26 -4.01 4.45 6.62
C ARG A 26 -4.83 3.85 5.50
N VAL A 27 -5.36 4.71 4.65
CA VAL A 27 -6.24 4.30 3.55
C VAL A 27 -5.50 4.46 2.23
N TYR A 28 -5.50 3.40 1.43
CA TYR A 28 -4.93 3.42 0.09
C TYR A 28 -6.02 3.13 -0.91
N ARG A 29 -5.91 3.77 -2.08
CA ARG A 29 -6.88 3.58 -3.16
C ARG A 29 -6.15 3.19 -4.44
N PRO A 30 -6.84 2.51 -5.37
CA PRO A 30 -6.20 2.09 -6.63
C PRO A 30 -5.69 3.30 -7.43
N ARG A 31 -4.43 3.25 -7.83
CA ARG A 31 -3.83 4.36 -8.56
C ARG A 31 -4.51 4.66 -9.87
N ALA A 32 -4.95 3.62 -10.57
CA ALA A 32 -5.43 3.77 -11.93
C ALA A 32 -6.87 4.23 -12.02
N THR A 33 -7.67 3.99 -10.99
CA THR A 33 -9.13 4.16 -11.10
C THR A 33 -9.73 5.14 -10.12
N PHE A 34 -9.04 5.45 -9.05
CA PHE A 34 -9.60 6.34 -8.04
C PHE A 34 -9.35 7.79 -8.41
N ALA A 35 -10.38 8.63 -8.25
CA ALA A 35 -10.28 10.06 -8.53
C ALA A 35 -9.77 10.78 -7.29
N PHE A 36 -8.44 10.86 -7.16
CA PHE A 36 -7.83 11.51 -6.01
C PHE A 36 -8.06 13.01 -6.06
N PRO A 37 -8.38 13.65 -4.92
CA PRO A 37 -8.46 15.10 -4.87
C PRO A 37 -7.11 15.72 -5.21
N PRO A 38 -7.10 16.91 -5.80
CA PRO A 38 -5.83 17.59 -6.02
C PRO A 38 -5.13 17.87 -4.70
N SER A 39 -3.80 17.72 -4.72
CA SER A 39 -3.02 17.95 -3.53
C SER A 39 -1.64 18.42 -3.91
N ARG A 40 -1.11 19.37 -3.17
CA ARG A 40 0.28 19.80 -3.35
C ARG A 40 1.24 18.79 -2.76
N GLN A 41 0.74 17.98 -1.85
CA GLN A 41 1.54 16.94 -1.22
C GLN A 41 1.54 15.72 -2.11
N GLY A 42 2.71 15.19 -2.40
CA GLY A 42 2.81 13.94 -3.13
C GLY A 42 2.26 12.78 -2.33
N ARG A 43 1.94 11.70 -3.01
CA ARG A 43 1.35 10.54 -2.36
C ARG A 43 2.32 9.38 -2.41
N GLU A 44 2.43 8.68 -1.29
CA GLU A 44 3.13 7.41 -1.26
C GLU A 44 2.41 6.41 -2.14
N THR A 45 3.16 5.61 -2.88
CA THR A 45 2.57 4.56 -3.71
C THR A 45 3.13 3.20 -3.30
N LEU A 46 2.27 2.19 -3.41
CA LEU A 46 2.65 0.80 -3.17
C LEU A 46 2.25 0.01 -4.39
N ASP A 47 3.22 -0.64 -5.01
CA ASP A 47 2.97 -1.41 -6.22
C ASP A 47 3.41 -2.85 -5.95
N PHE A 48 2.46 -3.72 -5.69
CA PHE A 48 2.74 -5.12 -5.36
C PHE A 48 2.86 -5.90 -6.66
N ARG A 49 4.06 -6.41 -6.93
CA ARG A 49 4.41 -7.00 -8.21
C ARG A 49 4.56 -8.49 -8.15
N GLY A 50 3.76 -9.12 -7.36
CA GLY A 50 3.78 -10.56 -7.24
C GLY A 50 4.18 -10.95 -5.84
N PRO A 51 4.27 -12.26 -5.59
CA PRO A 51 4.55 -12.71 -4.23
C PRO A 51 5.91 -12.23 -3.76
N GLY A 52 5.92 -11.60 -2.60
CA GLY A 52 7.15 -11.24 -1.95
C GLY A 52 7.85 -10.01 -2.47
N GLN A 53 7.22 -9.26 -3.39
CA GLN A 53 7.89 -8.10 -3.98
C GLN A 53 6.96 -6.92 -4.12
N MET A 54 7.50 -5.73 -3.86
CA MET A 54 6.76 -4.51 -4.11
C MET A 54 7.74 -3.39 -4.45
N VAL A 55 7.22 -2.37 -5.13
CA VAL A 55 7.95 -1.13 -5.35
C VAL A 55 7.21 -0.04 -4.61
N SER A 56 7.88 0.60 -3.67
CA SER A 56 7.29 1.74 -2.97
C SER A 56 7.77 3.03 -3.63
N GLY A 57 6.87 4.01 -3.71
CA GLY A 57 7.19 5.33 -4.22
C GLY A 57 6.92 6.36 -3.15
N MET A 58 7.86 7.27 -2.97
CA MET A 58 7.71 8.35 -2.01
C MET A 58 8.02 9.67 -2.71
N PRO A 59 7.35 10.76 -2.33
CA PRO A 59 7.70 12.07 -2.88
C PRO A 59 9.12 12.43 -2.51
N GLY A 60 9.89 12.86 -3.51
CA GLY A 60 11.24 13.33 -3.28
C GLY A 60 11.30 14.84 -3.24
N PRO A 61 12.49 15.40 -2.97
CA PRO A 61 12.62 16.84 -2.78
C PRO A 61 12.41 17.67 -4.05
N ASP A 62 12.52 17.06 -5.23
CA ASP A 62 12.44 17.78 -6.49
C ASP A 62 11.14 17.46 -7.23
N ASP A 63 10.06 17.21 -6.52
CA ASP A 63 8.78 16.80 -7.11
C ASP A 63 8.86 15.48 -7.87
N ARG A 64 9.97 14.77 -7.74
CA ARG A 64 10.12 13.45 -8.32
C ARG A 64 9.80 12.40 -7.29
N GLN A 65 9.21 11.32 -7.72
CA GLN A 65 9.04 10.20 -6.83
C GLN A 65 10.30 9.36 -6.77
N VAL A 66 10.67 8.97 -5.58
CA VAL A 66 11.77 8.03 -5.36
C VAL A 66 11.15 6.65 -5.22
N HIS A 67 11.57 5.73 -6.07
CA HIS A 67 11.05 4.36 -6.08
C HIS A 67 12.06 3.42 -5.46
N THR A 68 11.58 2.53 -4.62
CA THR A 68 12.44 1.58 -3.92
C THR A 68 11.82 0.19 -4.02
N ASP A 69 12.64 -0.76 -4.46
CA ASP A 69 12.23 -2.17 -4.45
C ASP A 69 12.33 -2.70 -3.04
N GLU A 70 11.28 -3.36 -2.58
CA GLU A 70 11.24 -3.87 -1.22
C GLU A 70 10.67 -5.28 -1.21
N GLY A 71 11.14 -6.10 -0.28
CA GLY A 71 10.56 -7.40 -0.06
C GLY A 71 9.27 -7.29 0.74
N VAL A 72 8.39 -8.25 0.54
CA VAL A 72 7.16 -8.36 1.31
C VAL A 72 7.15 -9.74 1.94
N THR A 73 7.11 -9.80 3.26
CA THR A 73 7.14 -11.06 3.99
C THR A 73 5.86 -11.20 4.81
N ALA A 74 5.12 -12.28 4.57
CA ALA A 74 3.92 -12.56 5.35
C ALA A 74 4.34 -13.06 6.72
N LEU A 75 3.79 -12.42 7.76
CA LEU A 75 4.09 -12.77 9.14
C LEU A 75 2.94 -13.53 9.80
N GLY A 76 1.86 -13.76 9.07
CA GLY A 76 0.68 -14.41 9.61
C GLY A 76 -0.33 -13.40 10.15
N MET A 77 -1.56 -13.81 10.27
CA MET A 77 -2.63 -13.03 10.88
C MET A 77 -2.77 -11.63 10.30
N ASN A 78 -2.71 -11.53 8.99
CA ASN A 78 -2.87 -10.26 8.28
C ASN A 78 -1.72 -9.28 8.47
N ARG A 79 -0.57 -9.74 8.94
CA ARG A 79 0.59 -8.89 9.13
C ARG A 79 1.63 -9.17 8.09
N PHE A 80 2.27 -8.12 7.62
CA PHE A 80 3.30 -8.21 6.60
C PHE A 80 4.44 -7.28 6.95
N ARG A 81 5.66 -7.74 6.70
CA ARG A 81 6.82 -6.87 6.78
C ARG A 81 7.15 -6.36 5.39
N LEU A 82 7.23 -5.04 5.28
CA LEU A 82 7.59 -4.38 4.04
C LEU A 82 9.01 -3.87 4.19
N GLY A 83 9.91 -4.40 3.37
CA GLY A 83 11.32 -4.09 3.51
C GLY A 83 11.89 -4.68 4.78
N ASP A 84 12.77 -3.95 5.43
CA ASP A 84 13.51 -4.46 6.59
C ASP A 84 12.86 -4.11 7.92
N SER A 85 12.02 -3.10 7.97
CA SER A 85 11.62 -2.57 9.26
C SER A 85 10.16 -2.20 9.39
N ARG A 86 9.43 -2.08 8.30
CA ARG A 86 8.05 -1.63 8.38
C ARG A 86 7.11 -2.84 8.42
N VAL A 87 6.36 -2.95 9.50
CA VAL A 87 5.36 -4.00 9.65
C VAL A 87 3.99 -3.37 9.59
N ILE A 88 3.13 -3.91 8.76
CA ILE A 88 1.75 -3.44 8.66
C ILE A 88 0.78 -4.55 9.01
N GLU A 89 -0.38 -4.15 9.49
CA GLU A 89 -1.50 -5.05 9.69
C GLU A 89 -2.59 -4.64 8.71
N VAL A 90 -3.07 -5.59 7.90
CA VAL A 90 -4.11 -5.30 6.92
C VAL A 90 -5.46 -5.33 7.63
N ILE A 91 -6.14 -4.21 7.63
CA ILE A 91 -7.45 -4.07 8.28
C ILE A 91 -8.55 -4.41 7.29
N GLU A 92 -8.41 -3.94 6.06
CA GLU A 92 -9.38 -4.20 5.02
C GLU A 92 -8.66 -4.28 3.69
N SER A 93 -9.03 -5.26 2.87
CA SER A 93 -8.45 -5.41 1.55
C SER A 93 -9.55 -5.78 0.57
N GLY A 94 -9.79 -4.90 -0.38
CA GLY A 94 -10.79 -5.11 -1.41
C GLY A 94 -10.31 -4.57 -2.74
N PRO A 95 -11.16 -4.63 -3.77
CA PRO A 95 -10.74 -4.16 -5.09
C PRO A 95 -10.60 -2.65 -5.18
N GLU A 96 -11.21 -1.91 -4.27
CA GLU A 96 -11.21 -0.45 -4.34
C GLU A 96 -10.64 0.22 -3.11
N VAL A 97 -10.24 -0.53 -2.11
CA VAL A 97 -9.67 0.06 -0.91
C VAL A 97 -8.72 -0.92 -0.24
N LEU A 98 -7.66 -0.38 0.30
CA LEU A 98 -6.73 -1.12 1.14
C LEU A 98 -6.50 -0.28 2.39
N LYS A 99 -6.84 -0.84 3.55
CA LYS A 99 -6.63 -0.16 4.82
C LYS A 99 -5.63 -0.93 5.64
N VAL A 100 -4.63 -0.23 6.15
CA VAL A 100 -3.57 -0.85 6.93
C VAL A 100 -3.28 -0.01 8.16
N ARG A 101 -2.71 -0.66 9.15
CA ARG A 101 -2.23 0.00 10.36
C ARG A 101 -0.79 -0.39 10.56
N LEU A 102 0.05 0.57 10.95
CA LEU A 102 1.43 0.25 11.29
C LEU A 102 1.44 -0.51 12.60
N ALA A 103 2.09 -1.65 12.58
CA ALA A 103 2.15 -2.51 13.76
C ALA A 103 3.39 -2.23 14.59
#